data_d4d474694090d73ec483ad689186ee21
#
_entry.id   d4d474694090d73ec483ad689186ee21
#
_cell.length_a   1.000
_cell.length_b   1.000
_cell.length_c   1.000
_cell.angle_alpha   90.00
_cell.angle_beta   90.00
_cell.angle_gamma   90.00
#
_symmetry.space_group_name_H-M   'P 1'
#
loop_
_entity.id
_entity.type
_entity.pdbx_description
1 polymer ?
#
loop_
_entity_poly.entity_id
_entity_poly.type
_entity_poly.pdbx_seq_one_letter_code
_entity_poly.pdbx_strand_id
1 'polypeptide(L)'
;DLAYRYQIVTGYSPIKPQLIQDIIDNNLLAGETQSSLNWNVINMLNAKYIIAPGMLNEANLTILDVNQQRKEVLYLNEGVLPRAYFVSEVRFLPSEKDVVAFMNTTEFDPAKMALTSVALDTSAGFDTAGIVQVADYTPNRVVLNVETERPAFLVLADAYYPKGWTARVAGVETPIYQVNHVLRGVSVPAGNYAVEFKFLPRSYQIASQISTISCDIVWLSLLGVLIYQNREKIKNLKKKRPTPAKSNR
;
A
#
# COMPACT_ATOMS: atom_id res chain seq x y z
N ASP A 1 -12.95 3.00 -17.56
CA ASP A 1 -11.65 3.48 -17.11
C ASP A 1 -10.96 2.37 -16.30
N LEU A 2 -9.79 1.90 -16.79
CA LEU A 2 -9.05 0.77 -16.20
C LEU A 2 -8.57 1.11 -14.77
N ALA A 3 -8.28 2.36 -14.49
CA ALA A 3 -7.76 2.82 -13.19
C ALA A 3 -8.71 2.54 -12.01
N TYR A 4 -10.02 2.41 -12.25
CA TYR A 4 -11.00 2.09 -11.20
C TYR A 4 -11.14 0.59 -10.93
N ARG A 5 -10.67 -0.26 -11.85
CA ARG A 5 -10.85 -1.72 -11.76
C ARG A 5 -9.55 -2.47 -11.48
N TYR A 6 -8.42 -1.89 -11.82
CA TYR A 6 -7.11 -2.53 -11.75
C TYR A 6 -6.10 -1.62 -11.08
N GLN A 7 -5.12 -2.22 -10.42
CA GLN A 7 -3.97 -1.50 -9.89
C GLN A 7 -3.05 -1.14 -11.06
N ILE A 8 -2.82 0.15 -11.27
CA ILE A 8 -2.01 0.68 -12.39
C ILE A 8 -0.80 1.42 -11.84
N VAL A 9 0.38 1.12 -12.38
CA VAL A 9 1.64 1.78 -12.00
C VAL A 9 1.68 3.23 -12.49
N THR A 10 1.25 3.49 -13.74
CA THR A 10 1.39 4.78 -14.44
C THR A 10 0.07 5.53 -14.65
N GLY A 11 -0.99 5.20 -13.90
CA GLY A 11 -2.31 5.82 -14.08
C GLY A 11 -2.31 7.35 -13.97
N TYR A 12 -3.21 8.02 -14.71
CA TYR A 12 -3.44 9.44 -14.55
C TYR A 12 -4.17 9.71 -13.23
N SER A 13 -3.49 10.42 -12.32
CA SER A 13 -4.09 10.96 -11.10
C SER A 13 -3.57 12.38 -10.89
N PRO A 14 -4.45 13.36 -10.65
CA PRO A 14 -4.03 14.73 -10.32
C PRO A 14 -3.30 14.81 -8.97
N ILE A 15 -3.47 13.80 -8.10
CA ILE A 15 -2.77 13.66 -6.82
C ILE A 15 -1.93 12.39 -6.89
N LYS A 16 -0.72 12.52 -7.41
CA LYS A 16 0.25 11.42 -7.45
C LYS A 16 1.35 11.67 -6.40
N PRO A 17 1.71 10.66 -5.57
CA PRO A 17 2.86 10.80 -4.70
C PRO A 17 4.13 11.12 -5.49
N GLN A 18 4.93 12.06 -5.00
CA GLN A 18 6.15 12.50 -5.68
C GLN A 18 7.11 11.34 -5.95
N LEU A 19 7.25 10.39 -5.02
CA LEU A 19 8.09 9.21 -5.19
C LEU A 19 7.73 8.38 -6.43
N ILE A 20 6.45 8.27 -6.75
CA ILE A 20 5.98 7.56 -7.96
C ILE A 20 6.33 8.38 -9.21
N GLN A 21 6.18 9.71 -9.16
CA GLN A 21 6.54 10.57 -10.28
C GLN A 21 8.04 10.52 -10.53
N ASP A 22 8.86 10.54 -9.48
CA ASP A 22 10.32 10.43 -9.59
C ASP A 22 10.75 9.15 -10.32
N ILE A 23 10.12 8.01 -10.01
CA ILE A 23 10.37 6.73 -10.69
C ILE A 23 9.96 6.81 -12.17
N ILE A 24 8.83 7.42 -12.48
CA ILE A 24 8.36 7.58 -13.86
C ILE A 24 9.33 8.43 -14.65
N ASP A 25 9.77 9.56 -14.09
CA ASP A 25 10.59 10.54 -14.77
C ASP A 25 12.06 10.10 -14.92
N ASN A 26 12.58 9.31 -13.95
CA ASN A 26 14.01 9.02 -13.89
C ASN A 26 14.36 7.55 -14.13
N ASN A 27 13.44 6.60 -13.92
CA ASN A 27 13.79 5.19 -13.86
C ASN A 27 12.97 4.26 -14.76
N LEU A 28 11.84 4.68 -15.33
CA LEU A 28 11.06 3.79 -16.22
C LEU A 28 11.77 3.56 -17.56
N LEU A 29 12.55 4.53 -18.01
CA LEU A 29 13.38 4.42 -19.20
C LEU A 29 14.84 4.23 -18.80
N ALA A 30 15.56 3.41 -19.52
CA ALA A 30 16.97 3.10 -19.29
C ALA A 30 17.86 3.53 -20.45
N GLY A 31 19.17 3.54 -20.20
CA GLY A 31 20.22 3.91 -21.17
C GLY A 31 20.44 5.43 -21.26
N GLU A 32 21.54 5.82 -21.91
CA GLU A 32 21.96 7.24 -22.05
C GLU A 32 20.92 8.09 -22.79
N THR A 33 20.19 7.49 -23.73
CA THR A 33 19.15 8.14 -24.52
C THR A 33 17.74 7.98 -23.91
N GLN A 34 17.61 7.26 -22.78
CA GLN A 34 16.33 6.88 -22.17
C GLN A 34 15.32 6.29 -23.20
N SER A 35 15.83 5.50 -24.13
CA SER A 35 15.05 4.95 -25.25
C SER A 35 14.57 3.52 -25.02
N SER A 36 15.11 2.83 -24.02
CA SER A 36 14.73 1.47 -23.64
C SER A 36 14.01 1.44 -22.29
N LEU A 37 13.13 0.44 -22.09
CA LEU A 37 12.45 0.24 -20.81
C LEU A 37 13.43 -0.32 -19.77
N ASN A 38 13.35 0.19 -18.54
CA ASN A 38 14.11 -0.34 -17.41
C ASN A 38 13.32 -1.51 -16.78
N TRP A 39 13.62 -2.72 -17.25
CA TRP A 39 12.92 -3.93 -16.84
C TRP A 39 13.10 -4.25 -15.35
N ASN A 40 14.24 -3.91 -14.75
CA ASN A 40 14.47 -4.09 -13.32
C ASN A 40 13.48 -3.27 -12.50
N VAL A 41 13.26 -2.02 -12.91
CA VAL A 41 12.28 -1.15 -12.23
C VAL A 41 10.85 -1.61 -12.49
N ILE A 42 10.50 -1.98 -13.71
CA ILE A 42 9.17 -2.48 -14.06
C ILE A 42 8.85 -3.76 -13.29
N ASN A 43 9.81 -4.67 -13.18
CA ASN A 43 9.66 -5.94 -12.48
C ASN A 43 9.46 -5.74 -10.96
N MET A 44 10.24 -4.86 -10.32
CA MET A 44 10.10 -4.58 -8.89
C MET A 44 8.79 -3.88 -8.53
N LEU A 45 8.17 -3.16 -9.47
CA LEU A 45 6.87 -2.53 -9.28
C LEU A 45 5.70 -3.54 -9.39
N ASN A 46 5.99 -4.82 -9.55
CA ASN A 46 5.01 -5.89 -9.73
C ASN A 46 4.09 -5.65 -10.95
N ALA A 47 4.63 -5.06 -12.03
CA ALA A 47 3.91 -4.79 -13.26
C ALA A 47 3.81 -6.08 -14.11
N LYS A 48 2.77 -6.86 -13.87
CA LYS A 48 2.54 -8.16 -14.51
C LYS A 48 2.01 -8.05 -15.94
N TYR A 49 1.15 -7.07 -16.18
CA TYR A 49 0.54 -6.85 -17.49
C TYR A 49 0.97 -5.49 -18.03
N ILE A 50 1.33 -5.46 -19.31
CA ILE A 50 1.79 -4.25 -19.99
C ILE A 50 0.94 -4.03 -21.23
N ILE A 51 0.40 -2.82 -21.37
CA ILE A 51 -0.30 -2.39 -22.59
C ILE A 51 0.60 -1.38 -23.28
N ALA A 52 0.98 -1.65 -24.52
CA ALA A 52 1.85 -0.77 -25.30
C ALA A 52 1.20 -0.42 -26.65
N PRO A 53 1.45 0.80 -27.16
CA PRO A 53 1.05 1.17 -28.52
C PRO A 53 1.99 0.51 -29.55
N GLY A 54 1.58 -0.63 -30.08
CA GLY A 54 2.36 -1.41 -31.04
C GLY A 54 3.19 -2.54 -30.44
N MET A 55 3.99 -3.17 -31.30
CA MET A 55 4.79 -4.35 -30.95
C MET A 55 6.07 -3.95 -30.25
N LEU A 56 6.30 -4.56 -29.08
CA LEU A 56 7.58 -4.51 -28.35
C LEU A 56 8.37 -5.80 -28.67
N ASN A 57 9.67 -5.66 -28.94
CA ASN A 57 10.56 -6.80 -29.20
C ASN A 57 11.43 -7.06 -27.96
N GLU A 58 10.83 -7.60 -26.91
CA GLU A 58 11.48 -7.88 -25.64
C GLU A 58 11.31 -9.36 -25.29
N ALA A 59 12.41 -10.01 -24.92
CA ALA A 59 12.44 -11.46 -24.69
C ALA A 59 11.62 -11.93 -23.48
N ASN A 60 11.37 -11.02 -22.53
CA ASN A 60 10.60 -11.29 -21.31
C ASN A 60 9.10 -11.00 -21.44
N LEU A 61 8.61 -10.74 -22.66
CA LEU A 61 7.22 -10.44 -22.92
C LEU A 61 6.55 -11.52 -23.76
N THR A 62 5.40 -12.00 -23.27
CA THR A 62 4.50 -12.88 -24.01
C THR A 62 3.25 -12.10 -24.44
N ILE A 63 2.92 -12.10 -25.73
CA ILE A 63 1.72 -11.46 -26.25
C ILE A 63 0.49 -12.26 -25.80
N LEU A 64 -0.45 -11.57 -25.13
CA LEU A 64 -1.74 -12.15 -24.72
C LEU A 64 -2.88 -11.76 -25.66
N ASP A 65 -2.90 -10.52 -26.13
CA ASP A 65 -3.95 -10.01 -27.00
C ASP A 65 -3.48 -8.83 -27.84
N VAL A 66 -4.11 -8.64 -29.02
CA VAL A 66 -3.82 -7.54 -29.96
C VAL A 66 -5.13 -6.83 -30.31
N ASN A 67 -5.27 -5.59 -29.85
CA ASN A 67 -6.40 -4.74 -30.20
C ASN A 67 -6.06 -3.88 -31.44
N GLN A 68 -6.50 -4.35 -32.62
CA GLN A 68 -6.23 -3.66 -33.88
C GLN A 68 -6.92 -2.28 -33.98
N GLN A 69 -8.08 -2.09 -33.33
CA GLN A 69 -8.82 -0.82 -33.39
C GLN A 69 -8.09 0.28 -32.62
N ARG A 70 -7.54 -0.06 -31.46
CA ARG A 70 -6.80 0.86 -30.61
C ARG A 70 -5.30 0.90 -30.91
N LYS A 71 -4.83 -0.02 -31.74
CA LYS A 71 -3.40 -0.27 -32.01
C LYS A 71 -2.61 -0.53 -30.72
N GLU A 72 -3.22 -1.29 -29.81
CA GLU A 72 -2.64 -1.66 -28.51
C GLU A 72 -2.37 -3.15 -28.47
N VAL A 73 -1.28 -3.53 -27.81
CA VAL A 73 -0.92 -4.93 -27.57
C VAL A 73 -0.83 -5.14 -26.07
N LEU A 74 -1.48 -6.18 -25.57
CA LEU A 74 -1.42 -6.63 -24.18
C LEU A 74 -0.36 -7.71 -24.04
N TYR A 75 0.58 -7.50 -23.15
CA TYR A 75 1.67 -8.41 -22.83
C TYR A 75 1.57 -8.95 -21.41
N LEU A 76 2.00 -10.19 -21.22
CA LEU A 76 2.42 -10.74 -19.93
C LEU A 76 3.92 -10.49 -19.75
N ASN A 77 4.29 -9.88 -18.64
CA ASN A 77 5.69 -9.73 -18.24
C ASN A 77 6.12 -10.95 -17.42
N GLU A 78 6.94 -11.81 -18.01
CA GLU A 78 7.46 -13.03 -17.38
C GLU A 78 8.53 -12.76 -16.30
N GLY A 79 9.18 -11.58 -16.36
CA GLY A 79 10.20 -11.17 -15.40
C GLY A 79 9.65 -10.50 -14.14
N VAL A 80 8.32 -10.39 -14.00
CA VAL A 80 7.69 -9.70 -12.87
C VAL A 80 8.09 -10.30 -11.52
N LEU A 81 8.53 -9.47 -10.55
CA LEU A 81 8.76 -9.91 -9.19
C LEU A 81 7.44 -10.09 -8.44
N PRO A 82 7.39 -11.00 -7.46
CA PRO A 82 6.23 -11.17 -6.59
C PRO A 82 5.87 -9.86 -5.86
N ARG A 83 4.62 -9.75 -5.38
CA ARG A 83 4.17 -8.61 -4.56
C ARG A 83 4.98 -8.46 -3.28
N ALA A 84 5.44 -9.56 -2.71
CA ALA A 84 6.32 -9.58 -1.55
C ALA A 84 7.40 -10.65 -1.77
N TYR A 85 8.65 -10.32 -1.45
CA TYR A 85 9.80 -11.19 -1.66
C TYR A 85 10.96 -10.83 -0.73
N PHE A 86 11.88 -11.77 -0.55
CA PHE A 86 13.12 -11.55 0.19
C PHE A 86 14.24 -11.12 -0.74
N VAL A 87 15.17 -10.32 -0.19
CA VAL A 87 16.43 -9.94 -0.85
C VAL A 87 17.61 -10.38 0.00
N SER A 88 18.71 -10.75 -0.67
CA SER A 88 19.95 -11.17 -0.03
C SER A 88 20.83 -10.01 0.45
N GLU A 89 20.63 -8.82 -0.12
CA GLU A 89 21.43 -7.64 0.16
C GLU A 89 20.52 -6.43 0.41
N VAL A 90 20.87 -5.64 1.41
CA VAL A 90 20.34 -4.28 1.57
C VAL A 90 21.51 -3.33 1.50
N ARG A 91 21.55 -2.52 0.44
CA ARG A 91 22.64 -1.57 0.18
C ARG A 91 22.27 -0.18 0.63
N PHE A 92 23.07 0.35 1.52
CA PHE A 92 22.98 1.74 1.94
C PHE A 92 23.60 2.65 0.88
N LEU A 93 22.91 3.74 0.54
CA LEU A 93 23.38 4.82 -0.31
C LEU A 93 23.19 6.17 0.42
N PRO A 94 24.09 7.15 0.23
CA PRO A 94 24.09 8.38 1.04
C PRO A 94 22.82 9.23 0.92
N SER A 95 22.10 9.15 -0.19
CA SER A 95 20.89 9.93 -0.42
C SER A 95 19.88 9.21 -1.32
N GLU A 96 18.63 9.65 -1.28
CA GLU A 96 17.58 9.18 -2.21
C GLU A 96 17.91 9.45 -3.68
N LYS A 97 18.68 10.51 -3.98
CA LYS A 97 19.16 10.76 -5.36
C LYS A 97 20.12 9.69 -5.82
N ASP A 98 21.00 9.22 -4.91
CA ASP A 98 21.93 8.13 -5.23
C ASP A 98 21.18 6.81 -5.42
N VAL A 99 20.11 6.57 -4.65
CA VAL A 99 19.22 5.41 -4.83
C VAL A 99 18.59 5.45 -6.24
N VAL A 100 17.99 6.57 -6.63
CA VAL A 100 17.39 6.75 -7.95
C VAL A 100 18.42 6.57 -9.07
N ALA A 101 19.62 7.13 -8.91
CA ALA A 101 20.69 6.99 -9.90
C ALA A 101 21.18 5.55 -10.02
N PHE A 102 21.36 4.85 -8.89
CA PHE A 102 21.83 3.47 -8.87
C PHE A 102 20.86 2.49 -9.52
N MET A 103 19.55 2.73 -9.43
CA MET A 103 18.53 1.89 -10.08
C MET A 103 18.62 1.89 -11.62
N ASN A 104 19.35 2.83 -12.22
CA ASN A 104 19.60 2.88 -13.67
C ASN A 104 20.91 2.19 -14.08
N THR A 105 21.67 1.63 -13.14
CA THR A 105 22.91 0.91 -13.43
C THR A 105 22.63 -0.55 -13.75
N THR A 106 23.54 -1.20 -14.44
CA THR A 106 23.50 -2.64 -14.74
C THR A 106 23.74 -3.50 -13.49
N GLU A 107 24.26 -2.91 -12.42
CA GLU A 107 24.49 -3.59 -11.14
C GLU A 107 23.21 -3.79 -10.33
N PHE A 108 22.19 -2.98 -10.57
CA PHE A 108 20.92 -3.07 -9.85
C PHE A 108 20.10 -4.30 -10.27
N ASP A 109 19.99 -5.25 -9.36
CA ASP A 109 19.11 -6.42 -9.49
C ASP A 109 18.10 -6.43 -8.34
N PRO A 110 16.85 -5.98 -8.55
CA PRO A 110 15.85 -5.88 -7.48
C PRO A 110 15.40 -7.24 -6.92
N ALA A 111 15.67 -8.34 -7.62
CA ALA A 111 15.42 -9.67 -7.11
C ALA A 111 16.41 -10.08 -6.00
N LYS A 112 17.58 -9.44 -5.94
CA LYS A 112 18.66 -9.77 -5.00
C LYS A 112 18.93 -8.66 -3.99
N MET A 113 18.71 -7.39 -4.36
CA MET A 113 19.06 -6.26 -3.52
C MET A 113 17.91 -5.27 -3.33
N ALA A 114 17.88 -4.66 -2.15
CA ALA A 114 17.12 -3.46 -1.86
C ALA A 114 18.07 -2.30 -1.59
N LEU A 115 17.77 -1.13 -2.11
CA LEU A 115 18.53 0.10 -1.93
C LEU A 115 17.84 0.98 -0.90
N THR A 116 18.57 1.58 0.03
CA THR A 116 17.99 2.47 1.03
C THR A 116 18.96 3.61 1.38
N SER A 117 18.42 4.76 1.71
CA SER A 117 19.18 5.90 2.28
C SER A 117 19.20 5.91 3.81
N VAL A 118 18.62 4.90 4.46
CA VAL A 118 18.62 4.74 5.90
C VAL A 118 19.61 3.64 6.29
N ALA A 119 20.53 3.93 7.20
CA ALA A 119 21.48 2.94 7.67
C ALA A 119 20.74 1.81 8.44
N LEU A 120 21.02 0.58 8.04
CA LEU A 120 20.50 -0.65 8.64
C LEU A 120 21.69 -1.51 9.12
N ASP A 121 21.47 -2.26 10.19
CA ASP A 121 22.42 -3.30 10.55
C ASP A 121 22.24 -4.50 9.62
N THR A 122 23.18 -4.66 8.68
CA THR A 122 23.19 -5.71 7.68
C THR A 122 24.30 -6.73 7.91
N SER A 123 24.96 -6.68 9.08
CA SER A 123 26.17 -7.45 9.38
C SER A 123 25.99 -8.97 9.27
N ALA A 124 24.78 -9.48 9.46
CA ALA A 124 24.50 -10.92 9.44
C ALA A 124 24.12 -11.49 8.07
N GLY A 125 23.97 -10.62 7.04
CA GLY A 125 23.36 -11.03 5.76
C GLY A 125 21.89 -11.44 5.91
N PHE A 126 21.21 -11.63 4.79
CA PHE A 126 19.78 -11.95 4.78
C PHE A 126 19.50 -13.26 4.04
N ASP A 127 18.54 -14.03 4.55
CA ASP A 127 18.07 -15.27 3.93
C ASP A 127 17.08 -14.97 2.79
N THR A 128 17.20 -15.72 1.71
CA THR A 128 16.28 -15.66 0.57
C THR A 128 15.55 -16.98 0.31
N ALA A 129 15.90 -18.04 1.05
CA ALA A 129 15.31 -19.38 0.88
C ALA A 129 13.92 -19.51 1.53
N GLY A 130 13.51 -18.50 2.31
CA GLY A 130 12.20 -18.47 2.97
C GLY A 130 11.02 -18.31 1.98
N ILE A 131 9.82 -18.53 2.50
CA ILE A 131 8.56 -18.43 1.75
C ILE A 131 7.78 -17.20 2.23
N VAL A 132 7.26 -16.44 1.26
CA VAL A 132 6.33 -15.33 1.51
C VAL A 132 5.07 -15.53 0.69
N GLN A 133 3.92 -15.48 1.34
CA GLN A 133 2.62 -15.59 0.68
C GLN A 133 1.70 -14.45 1.13
N VAL A 134 1.01 -13.83 0.17
CA VAL A 134 -0.02 -12.82 0.48
C VAL A 134 -1.26 -13.55 1.00
N ALA A 135 -1.57 -13.37 2.28
CA ALA A 135 -2.74 -13.97 2.94
C ALA A 135 -3.98 -13.08 2.83
N ASP A 136 -3.81 -11.75 2.91
CA ASP A 136 -4.89 -10.77 2.75
C ASP A 136 -4.35 -9.49 2.13
N TYR A 137 -5.11 -8.89 1.22
CA TYR A 137 -4.71 -7.67 0.54
C TYR A 137 -5.91 -6.73 0.36
N THR A 138 -5.89 -5.63 1.09
CA THR A 138 -6.87 -4.55 0.98
C THR A 138 -6.14 -3.20 0.89
N PRO A 139 -6.78 -2.11 0.46
CA PRO A 139 -6.13 -0.80 0.36
C PRO A 139 -5.48 -0.30 1.66
N ASN A 140 -6.00 -0.72 2.82
CA ASN A 140 -5.55 -0.24 4.13
C ASN A 140 -4.89 -1.35 4.98
N ARG A 141 -4.76 -2.56 4.45
CA ARG A 141 -4.20 -3.69 5.18
C ARG A 141 -3.60 -4.72 4.23
N VAL A 142 -2.37 -5.14 4.53
CA VAL A 142 -1.72 -6.25 3.85
C VAL A 142 -1.24 -7.23 4.92
N VAL A 143 -1.57 -8.51 4.76
CA VAL A 143 -1.10 -9.59 5.63
C VAL A 143 -0.33 -10.59 4.78
N LEU A 144 0.88 -10.88 5.22
CA LEU A 144 1.78 -11.82 4.59
C LEU A 144 2.05 -12.97 5.57
N ASN A 145 1.95 -14.22 5.12
CA ASN A 145 2.50 -15.35 5.83
C ASN A 145 3.96 -15.50 5.44
N VAL A 146 4.82 -15.51 6.43
CA VAL A 146 6.28 -15.55 6.27
C VAL A 146 6.84 -16.77 6.99
N GLU A 147 7.69 -17.52 6.30
CA GLU A 147 8.46 -18.63 6.85
C GLU A 147 9.92 -18.49 6.42
N THR A 148 10.85 -18.41 7.38
CA THR A 148 12.28 -18.28 7.12
C THR A 148 13.09 -18.90 8.26
N GLU A 149 14.18 -19.59 7.91
CA GLU A 149 15.06 -20.25 8.89
C GLU A 149 16.09 -19.30 9.51
N ARG A 150 16.38 -18.19 8.87
CA ARG A 150 17.33 -17.16 9.29
C ARG A 150 16.72 -15.76 9.13
N PRO A 151 17.29 -14.75 9.79
CA PRO A 151 16.84 -13.37 9.56
C PRO A 151 16.84 -13.03 8.07
N ALA A 152 15.77 -12.37 7.62
CA ALA A 152 15.57 -12.00 6.23
C ALA A 152 15.15 -10.53 6.10
N PHE A 153 15.28 -9.96 4.92
CA PHE A 153 14.76 -8.65 4.61
C PHE A 153 13.64 -8.77 3.57
N LEU A 154 12.44 -8.42 3.99
CA LEU A 154 11.22 -8.51 3.18
C LEU A 154 10.97 -7.20 2.46
N VAL A 155 10.85 -7.26 1.14
CA VAL A 155 10.38 -6.15 0.29
C VAL A 155 8.92 -6.36 -0.06
N LEU A 156 8.10 -5.34 0.13
CA LEU A 156 6.71 -5.29 -0.32
C LEU A 156 6.59 -4.28 -1.47
N ALA A 157 6.16 -4.76 -2.63
CA ALA A 157 5.98 -3.96 -3.86
C ALA A 157 4.73 -3.07 -3.79
N ASP A 158 4.65 -2.28 -2.73
CA ASP A 158 3.64 -1.25 -2.50
C ASP A 158 4.32 0.09 -2.25
N ALA A 159 3.68 1.18 -2.71
CA ALA A 159 4.24 2.51 -2.58
C ALA A 159 4.51 2.87 -1.11
N TYR A 160 5.74 3.29 -0.82
CA TYR A 160 6.11 3.83 0.48
C TYR A 160 5.38 5.15 0.74
N TYR A 161 4.77 5.26 1.91
CA TYR A 161 4.17 6.49 2.41
C TYR A 161 4.48 6.62 3.89
N PRO A 162 5.21 7.68 4.33
CA PRO A 162 5.78 7.75 5.67
C PRO A 162 4.76 7.98 6.79
N LYS A 163 3.53 8.37 6.44
CA LYS A 163 2.51 8.74 7.43
C LYS A 163 1.35 7.76 7.43
N GLY A 164 1.09 7.13 8.56
CA GLY A 164 -0.10 6.33 8.79
C GLY A 164 0.04 4.83 8.55
N TRP A 165 1.10 4.36 7.92
CA TRP A 165 1.42 2.94 7.83
C TRP A 165 2.23 2.48 9.05
N THR A 166 1.86 1.34 9.58
CA THR A 166 2.61 0.58 10.60
C THR A 166 2.83 -0.83 10.11
N ALA A 167 3.94 -1.46 10.52
CA ALA A 167 4.18 -2.87 10.30
C ALA A 167 4.29 -3.61 11.62
N ARG A 168 3.77 -4.83 11.67
CA ARG A 168 3.95 -5.75 12.79
C ARG A 168 4.48 -7.08 12.28
N VAL A 169 5.58 -7.53 12.87
CA VAL A 169 6.20 -8.82 12.60
C VAL A 169 6.00 -9.70 13.81
N ALA A 170 5.36 -10.85 13.66
CA ALA A 170 4.96 -11.70 14.79
C ALA A 170 4.20 -10.95 15.91
N GLY A 171 3.38 -9.95 15.55
CA GLY A 171 2.66 -9.10 16.50
C GLY A 171 3.46 -7.92 17.09
N VAL A 172 4.78 -7.86 16.90
CA VAL A 172 5.66 -6.79 17.39
C VAL A 172 5.77 -5.69 16.34
N GLU A 173 5.58 -4.43 16.75
CA GLU A 173 5.73 -3.29 15.86
C GLU A 173 7.16 -3.15 15.39
N THR A 174 7.34 -3.03 14.06
CA THR A 174 8.64 -3.05 13.40
C THR A 174 8.74 -1.85 12.44
N PRO A 175 9.90 -1.19 12.35
CA PRO A 175 10.10 -0.09 11.42
C PRO A 175 9.85 -0.49 9.96
N ILE A 176 9.18 0.39 9.20
CA ILE A 176 9.07 0.29 7.75
C ILE A 176 10.16 1.15 7.13
N TYR A 177 11.01 0.55 6.33
CA TYR A 177 12.07 1.24 5.60
C TYR A 177 11.59 1.59 4.19
N GLN A 178 11.96 2.78 3.73
CA GLN A 178 11.87 3.14 2.32
C GLN A 178 12.98 2.42 1.59
N VAL A 179 12.62 1.62 0.59
CA VAL A 179 13.57 0.89 -0.24
C VAL A 179 13.28 1.10 -1.72
N ASN A 180 14.32 1.03 -2.54
CA ASN A 180 14.23 1.27 -3.98
C ASN A 180 13.41 2.53 -4.28
N HIS A 181 13.64 3.58 -3.50
CA HIS A 181 12.98 4.89 -3.53
C HIS A 181 11.46 4.86 -3.23
N VAL A 182 10.73 3.86 -3.73
CA VAL A 182 9.25 3.87 -3.74
C VAL A 182 8.61 2.71 -3.00
N LEU A 183 9.36 1.66 -2.64
CA LEU A 183 8.83 0.45 -2.03
C LEU A 183 9.01 0.43 -0.51
N ARG A 184 8.39 -0.54 0.14
CA ARG A 184 8.48 -0.77 1.59
C ARG A 184 9.35 -1.97 1.89
N GLY A 185 10.21 -1.86 2.91
CA GLY A 185 10.99 -2.96 3.42
C GLY A 185 10.83 -3.13 4.92
N VAL A 186 10.94 -4.35 5.42
CA VAL A 186 10.99 -4.66 6.85
C VAL A 186 11.99 -5.78 7.12
N SER A 187 12.71 -5.68 8.23
CA SER A 187 13.52 -6.79 8.72
C SER A 187 12.63 -7.80 9.43
N VAL A 188 12.82 -9.08 9.16
CA VAL A 188 12.06 -10.18 9.74
C VAL A 188 13.01 -11.19 10.39
N PRO A 189 12.75 -11.63 11.64
CA PRO A 189 13.54 -12.67 12.30
C PRO A 189 13.25 -14.04 11.69
N ALA A 190 14.05 -15.05 12.04
CA ALA A 190 13.74 -16.44 11.74
C ALA A 190 12.42 -16.86 12.40
N GLY A 191 11.62 -17.69 11.72
CA GLY A 191 10.36 -18.22 12.23
C GLY A 191 9.27 -18.37 11.18
N ASN A 192 8.08 -18.74 11.66
CA ASN A 192 6.85 -18.85 10.85
C ASN A 192 5.76 -18.01 11.53
N TYR A 193 5.35 -16.92 10.88
CA TYR A 193 4.43 -15.93 11.45
C TYR A 193 3.81 -15.03 10.39
N ALA A 194 2.83 -14.23 10.82
CA ALA A 194 2.25 -13.19 9.98
C ALA A 194 3.02 -11.87 10.10
N VAL A 195 3.24 -11.22 8.96
CA VAL A 195 3.67 -9.81 8.86
C VAL A 195 2.48 -8.99 8.42
N GLU A 196 2.05 -8.04 9.24
CA GLU A 196 0.91 -7.18 8.96
C GLU A 196 1.36 -5.75 8.70
N PHE A 197 0.96 -5.19 7.56
CA PHE A 197 1.02 -3.76 7.27
C PHE A 197 -0.39 -3.19 7.40
N LYS A 198 -0.53 -2.09 8.15
CA LYS A 198 -1.83 -1.46 8.40
C LYS A 198 -1.73 0.06 8.24
N PHE A 199 -2.67 0.62 7.47
CA PHE A 199 -2.81 2.05 7.29
C PHE A 199 -3.88 2.62 8.22
N LEU A 200 -3.44 3.44 9.18
CA LEU A 200 -4.34 4.08 10.14
C LEU A 200 -3.79 5.44 10.58
N PRO A 201 -3.84 6.48 9.74
CA PRO A 201 -3.27 7.76 10.05
C PRO A 201 -3.98 8.45 11.23
N ARG A 202 -3.21 8.99 12.17
CA ARG A 202 -3.72 9.68 13.36
C ARG A 202 -4.67 10.83 13.01
N SER A 203 -4.37 11.58 11.95
CA SER A 203 -5.22 12.67 11.47
C SER A 203 -6.64 12.20 11.12
N TYR A 204 -6.74 11.03 10.45
CA TYR A 204 -8.04 10.44 10.14
C TYR A 204 -8.80 10.03 11.39
N GLN A 205 -8.12 9.41 12.37
CA GLN A 205 -8.74 9.00 13.64
C GLN A 205 -9.31 10.21 14.40
N ILE A 206 -8.51 11.28 14.53
CA ILE A 206 -8.93 12.51 15.21
C ILE A 206 -10.08 13.17 14.45
N ALA A 207 -9.96 13.32 13.13
CA ALA A 207 -10.99 13.94 12.31
C ALA A 207 -12.31 13.15 12.35
N SER A 208 -12.23 11.82 12.33
CA SER A 208 -13.41 10.95 12.45
C SER A 208 -14.10 11.11 13.80
N GLN A 209 -13.34 11.17 14.91
CA GLN A 209 -13.92 11.42 16.24
C GLN A 209 -14.59 12.77 16.35
N ILE A 210 -13.93 13.84 15.86
CA ILE A 210 -14.52 15.19 15.84
C ILE A 210 -15.81 15.20 15.02
N SER A 211 -15.81 14.57 13.86
CA SER A 211 -16.99 14.48 13.00
C SER A 211 -18.14 13.76 13.68
N THR A 212 -17.88 12.64 14.34
CA THR A 212 -18.89 11.88 15.08
C THR A 212 -19.50 12.71 16.21
N ILE A 213 -18.65 13.34 17.04
CA ILE A 213 -19.09 14.18 18.16
C ILE A 213 -19.95 15.36 17.64
N SER A 214 -19.51 16.00 16.56
CA SER A 214 -20.23 17.10 15.93
C SER A 214 -21.61 16.67 15.42
N CYS A 215 -21.69 15.49 14.81
CA CYS A 215 -22.94 14.90 14.34
C CYS A 215 -23.88 14.62 15.50
N ASP A 216 -23.38 14.04 16.60
CA ASP A 216 -24.17 13.77 17.82
C ASP A 216 -24.72 15.05 18.43
N ILE A 217 -23.93 16.12 18.50
CA ILE A 217 -24.38 17.44 18.99
C ILE A 217 -25.51 17.97 18.12
N VAL A 218 -25.42 17.86 16.79
CA VAL A 218 -26.48 18.30 15.89
C VAL A 218 -27.78 17.52 16.11
N TRP A 219 -27.68 16.18 16.21
CA TRP A 219 -28.86 15.34 16.47
C TRP A 219 -29.51 15.61 17.82
N LEU A 220 -28.71 15.77 18.88
CA LEU A 220 -29.21 16.13 20.21
C LEU A 220 -29.86 17.50 20.23
N SER A 221 -29.30 18.49 19.51
CA SER A 221 -29.89 19.81 19.37
C SER A 221 -31.23 19.78 18.65
N LEU A 222 -31.33 19.03 17.55
CA LEU A 222 -32.59 18.83 16.82
C LEU A 222 -33.64 18.16 17.69
N LEU A 223 -33.25 17.11 18.42
CA LEU A 223 -34.14 16.43 19.36
C LEU A 223 -34.62 17.37 20.47
N GLY A 224 -33.72 18.18 21.02
CA GLY A 224 -34.05 19.22 22.00
C GLY A 224 -35.07 20.21 21.49
N VAL A 225 -34.90 20.72 20.26
CA VAL A 225 -35.86 21.63 19.61
C VAL A 225 -37.22 20.95 19.42
N LEU A 226 -37.26 19.70 18.96
CA LEU A 226 -38.51 18.94 18.78
C LEU A 226 -39.22 18.71 20.11
N ILE A 227 -38.52 18.38 21.17
CA ILE A 227 -39.08 18.23 22.52
C ILE A 227 -39.63 19.55 23.03
N TYR A 228 -38.87 20.66 22.82
CA TYR A 228 -39.28 21.98 23.23
C TYR A 228 -40.55 22.43 22.49
N GLN A 229 -40.63 22.28 21.18
CA GLN A 229 -41.84 22.59 20.40
C GLN A 229 -43.07 21.79 20.77
N ASN A 230 -42.87 20.51 21.13
CA ASN A 230 -43.97 19.60 21.49
C ASN A 230 -44.22 19.49 23.00
N ARG A 231 -43.56 20.31 23.85
CA ARG A 231 -43.63 20.17 25.33
C ARG A 231 -45.04 20.16 25.90
N GLU A 232 -45.96 20.99 25.34
CA GLU A 232 -47.34 21.04 25.83
C GLU A 232 -48.14 19.79 25.43
N LYS A 233 -47.92 19.24 24.25
CA LYS A 233 -48.53 17.95 23.85
C LYS A 233 -48.03 16.82 24.71
N ILE A 234 -46.72 16.77 25.06
CA ILE A 234 -46.12 15.77 25.91
C ILE A 234 -46.68 15.85 27.37
N LYS A 235 -46.85 17.06 27.90
CA LYS A 235 -47.48 17.27 29.22
C LYS A 235 -48.91 16.74 29.28
N ASN A 236 -49.68 16.99 28.23
CA ASN A 236 -51.09 16.55 28.14
C ASN A 236 -51.20 15.01 28.01
N LEU A 237 -50.27 14.33 27.35
CA LEU A 237 -50.19 12.87 27.28
C LEU A 237 -49.90 12.24 28.66
N LYS A 238 -49.02 12.87 29.45
CA LYS A 238 -48.71 12.39 30.82
C LYS A 238 -49.94 12.54 31.77
N LYS A 239 -50.77 13.57 31.61
CA LYS A 239 -52.01 13.78 32.38
C LYS A 239 -53.11 12.75 32.07
N LYS A 240 -53.10 12.12 30.88
CA LYS A 240 -54.10 11.15 30.45
C LYS A 240 -53.76 9.69 30.79
N ARG A 241 -52.67 9.40 31.50
CA ARG A 241 -52.40 8.03 31.97
C ARG A 241 -53.38 7.69 33.11
N PRO A 242 -54.23 6.66 32.97
CA PRO A 242 -55.15 6.26 34.05
C PRO A 242 -54.33 5.78 35.25
N THR A 243 -54.72 6.27 36.43
CA THR A 243 -54.19 5.77 37.72
C THR A 243 -54.47 4.27 37.82
N PRO A 244 -53.51 3.42 38.18
CA PRO A 244 -53.78 1.99 38.36
C PRO A 244 -54.84 1.83 39.42
N ALA A 245 -55.90 1.07 39.09
CA ALA A 245 -56.98 0.75 40.02
C ALA A 245 -56.39 0.10 41.29
N LYS A 246 -56.71 0.70 42.47
CA LYS A 246 -56.40 0.08 43.78
C LYS A 246 -57.13 -1.23 43.82
N SER A 247 -56.45 -2.35 43.80
CA SER A 247 -56.96 -3.66 44.13
C SER A 247 -57.30 -3.65 45.61
N ASN A 248 -58.60 -3.59 45.91
CA ASN A 248 -59.10 -3.91 47.27
C ASN A 248 -59.00 -5.42 47.51
N ARG A 249 -58.22 -5.78 48.47
CA ARG A 249 -58.34 -7.04 49.18
C ARG A 249 -59.00 -6.76 50.51
#